data_6a4e20e8491f6aa66ac42fa09b5a6ea5
#
_entry.id   6a4e20e8491f6aa66ac42fa09b5a6ea5
#
_cell.length_a   1.000
_cell.length_b   1.000
_cell.length_c   1.000
_cell.angle_alpha   90.00
_cell.angle_beta   90.00
_cell.angle_gamma   90.00
#
_symmetry.space_group_name_H-M   'P 1'
#
loop_
_entity.id
_entity.type
_entity.pdbx_description
1 polymer ?
#
loop_
_entity_poly.entity_id
_entity_poly.type
_entity_poly.pdbx_seq_one_letter_code
_entity_poly.pdbx_strand_id
1 'polypeptide(L)'
;MKSINPDDFKVIGKIDLSKIPTNLFNGASEDAKEEKLDKVQTKLSELQDVMYAHNRYGVLICLQGMDTSGKDSLIREVFKEFNPRGVEVHSFKTPNSTELEHDYLWRHYLALPEKGKFAVFNRTHYENVLVTRVHPEYIMNENLPGIEKVEDITPQFWEDRLEQINNFEKHISQNGTIVLKFYFHLSKEEQRKRLLRRLEEVEHH
;
A
#
# COMPACT_ATOMS: atom_id res chain seq x y z
N MET A 1 -27.36 -7.94 -12.14
CA MET A 1 -25.96 -7.54 -11.90
C MET A 1 -25.41 -8.34 -10.71
N LYS A 2 -24.27 -8.99 -10.84
CA LYS A 2 -23.61 -9.57 -9.67
C LYS A 2 -23.15 -8.39 -8.78
N SER A 3 -23.66 -8.31 -7.55
CA SER A 3 -23.17 -7.31 -6.59
C SER A 3 -21.73 -7.64 -6.27
N ILE A 4 -20.88 -6.61 -6.21
CA ILE A 4 -19.50 -6.73 -5.75
C ILE A 4 -19.54 -7.04 -4.26
N ASN A 5 -19.07 -8.22 -3.88
CA ASN A 5 -18.91 -8.58 -2.48
C ASN A 5 -17.45 -8.30 -2.07
N PRO A 6 -17.21 -7.40 -1.08
CA PRO A 6 -15.85 -7.14 -0.59
C PRO A 6 -15.13 -8.38 -0.05
N ASP A 7 -15.86 -9.38 0.41
CA ASP A 7 -15.27 -10.61 0.92
C ASP A 7 -14.59 -11.46 -0.16
N ASP A 8 -14.98 -11.28 -1.44
CA ASP A 8 -14.32 -11.95 -2.57
C ASP A 8 -12.84 -11.49 -2.76
N PHE A 9 -12.47 -10.37 -2.16
CA PHE A 9 -11.12 -9.81 -2.23
C PHE A 9 -10.30 -10.04 -0.96
N LYS A 10 -10.89 -10.59 0.09
CA LYS A 10 -10.16 -10.91 1.31
C LYS A 10 -9.23 -12.10 1.09
N VAL A 11 -7.96 -11.89 1.40
CA VAL A 11 -6.97 -12.95 1.39
C VAL A 11 -6.91 -13.59 2.76
N ILE A 12 -7.23 -14.88 2.82
CA ILE A 12 -7.13 -15.69 4.03
C ILE A 12 -6.08 -16.77 3.79
N GLY A 13 -4.92 -16.64 4.44
CA GLY A 13 -3.81 -17.58 4.30
C GLY A 13 -2.98 -17.39 3.03
N LYS A 14 -2.24 -18.43 2.66
CA LYS A 14 -1.34 -18.42 1.49
C LYS A 14 -2.15 -18.54 0.20
N ILE A 15 -1.90 -17.65 -0.75
CA ILE A 15 -2.55 -17.65 -2.06
C ILE A 15 -1.52 -17.81 -3.17
N ASP A 16 -1.98 -18.29 -4.32
CA ASP A 16 -1.23 -18.35 -5.57
C ASP A 16 -1.79 -17.31 -6.53
N LEU A 17 -1.08 -16.20 -6.71
CA LEU A 17 -1.52 -15.08 -7.55
C LEU A 17 -1.72 -15.50 -9.02
N SER A 18 -1.01 -16.53 -9.49
CA SER A 18 -1.15 -17.01 -10.88
C SER A 18 -2.55 -17.59 -11.17
N LYS A 19 -3.26 -18.00 -10.12
CA LYS A 19 -4.61 -18.58 -10.19
C LYS A 19 -5.72 -17.56 -9.94
N ILE A 20 -5.36 -16.33 -9.55
CA ILE A 20 -6.35 -15.28 -9.29
C ILE A 20 -6.52 -14.43 -10.54
N PRO A 21 -7.75 -14.26 -11.05
CA PRO A 21 -7.99 -13.42 -12.21
C PRO A 21 -7.67 -11.94 -11.90
N THR A 22 -7.06 -11.26 -12.87
CA THR A 22 -6.74 -9.83 -12.78
C THR A 22 -7.91 -8.92 -13.15
N ASN A 23 -9.01 -9.50 -13.64
CA ASN A 23 -10.23 -8.78 -13.98
C ASN A 23 -11.45 -9.57 -13.48
N LEU A 24 -12.05 -9.11 -12.40
CA LEU A 24 -13.23 -9.72 -11.77
C LEU A 24 -14.56 -9.09 -12.21
N PHE A 25 -14.53 -7.99 -12.98
CA PHE A 25 -15.70 -7.14 -13.26
C PHE A 25 -16.10 -7.08 -14.73
N ASN A 26 -15.95 -8.15 -15.47
CA ASN A 26 -16.46 -8.24 -16.84
C ASN A 26 -17.98 -8.11 -16.83
N GLY A 27 -18.51 -6.93 -17.19
CA GLY A 27 -19.93 -6.70 -17.44
C GLY A 27 -20.64 -5.62 -16.63
N ALA A 28 -19.97 -4.93 -15.70
CA ALA A 28 -20.56 -3.72 -15.09
C ALA A 28 -20.37 -2.51 -16.02
N SER A 29 -21.44 -1.72 -16.27
CA SER A 29 -21.31 -0.45 -16.99
C SER A 29 -20.49 0.56 -16.17
N GLU A 30 -19.86 1.51 -16.84
CA GLU A 30 -19.10 2.57 -16.15
C GLU A 30 -20.02 3.39 -15.24
N ASP A 31 -21.23 3.77 -15.71
CA ASP A 31 -22.21 4.51 -14.92
C ASP A 31 -22.58 3.81 -13.60
N ALA A 32 -22.73 2.46 -13.65
CA ALA A 32 -23.03 1.69 -12.44
C ALA A 32 -21.85 1.61 -11.46
N LYS A 33 -20.61 1.71 -11.97
CA LYS A 33 -19.41 1.79 -11.14
C LYS A 33 -19.28 3.16 -10.49
N GLU A 34 -19.53 4.24 -11.25
CA GLU A 34 -19.50 5.61 -10.75
C GLU A 34 -20.55 5.82 -9.67
N GLU A 35 -21.81 5.46 -9.91
CA GLU A 35 -22.88 5.59 -8.89
C GLU A 35 -22.54 4.85 -7.59
N LYS A 36 -21.90 3.68 -7.71
CA LYS A 36 -21.48 2.91 -6.53
C LYS A 36 -20.31 3.56 -5.83
N LEU A 37 -19.38 4.14 -6.59
CA LEU A 37 -18.22 4.84 -6.03
C LEU A 37 -18.67 6.06 -5.22
N ASP A 38 -19.56 6.89 -5.77
CA ASP A 38 -20.09 8.06 -5.08
C ASP A 38 -20.76 7.71 -3.75
N LYS A 39 -21.59 6.65 -3.75
CA LYS A 39 -22.21 6.14 -2.51
C LYS A 39 -21.19 5.69 -1.47
N VAL A 40 -20.10 5.04 -1.92
CA VAL A 40 -19.03 4.57 -1.03
C VAL A 40 -18.24 5.76 -0.50
N GLN A 41 -17.91 6.75 -1.33
CA GLN A 41 -17.20 7.96 -0.93
C GLN A 41 -17.96 8.74 0.14
N THR A 42 -19.27 8.97 -0.06
CA THR A 42 -20.13 9.62 0.94
C THR A 42 -20.09 8.87 2.27
N LYS A 43 -20.26 7.55 2.23
CA LYS A 43 -20.24 6.73 3.45
C LYS A 43 -18.87 6.72 4.14
N LEU A 44 -17.79 6.76 3.38
CA LEU A 44 -16.43 6.82 3.93
C LEU A 44 -16.17 8.18 4.62
N SER A 45 -16.67 9.27 4.05
CA SER A 45 -16.60 10.60 4.68
C SER A 45 -17.35 10.63 6.01
N GLU A 46 -18.57 10.10 6.05
CA GLU A 46 -19.34 9.97 7.30
C GLU A 46 -18.61 9.12 8.37
N LEU A 47 -18.01 8.00 7.95
CA LEU A 47 -17.24 7.14 8.84
C LEU A 47 -15.97 7.83 9.35
N GLN A 48 -15.34 8.69 8.54
CA GLN A 48 -14.21 9.50 8.98
C GLN A 48 -14.60 10.42 10.13
N ASP A 49 -15.73 11.10 10.05
CA ASP A 49 -16.21 11.99 11.12
C ASP A 49 -16.49 11.21 12.41
N VAL A 50 -17.13 10.04 12.30
CA VAL A 50 -17.38 9.16 13.45
C VAL A 50 -16.06 8.71 14.08
N MET A 51 -15.09 8.31 13.26
CA MET A 51 -13.79 7.84 13.76
C MET A 51 -13.00 8.98 14.42
N TYR A 52 -13.05 10.16 13.84
CA TYR A 52 -12.42 11.36 14.42
C TYR A 52 -13.01 11.68 15.80
N ALA A 53 -14.35 11.72 15.90
CA ALA A 53 -15.03 11.98 17.16
C ALA A 53 -14.76 10.90 18.24
N HIS A 54 -14.65 9.63 17.80
CA HIS A 54 -14.37 8.52 18.72
C HIS A 54 -12.93 8.50 19.24
N ASN A 55 -11.97 8.94 18.43
CA ASN A 55 -10.57 9.17 18.77
C ASN A 55 -9.84 8.04 19.52
N ARG A 56 -10.14 6.78 19.19
CA ARG A 56 -9.52 5.59 19.82
C ARG A 56 -8.64 4.81 18.86
N TYR A 57 -8.93 4.87 17.57
CA TYR A 57 -8.26 4.10 16.55
C TYR A 57 -7.69 5.02 15.48
N GLY A 58 -6.53 4.67 14.95
CA GLY A 58 -6.02 5.17 13.68
C GLY A 58 -6.21 4.11 12.59
N VAL A 59 -6.28 4.49 11.33
CA VAL A 59 -6.32 3.55 10.20
C VAL A 59 -5.11 3.75 9.31
N LEU A 60 -4.31 2.70 9.19
CA LEU A 60 -3.19 2.63 8.25
C LEU A 60 -3.60 1.82 7.02
N ILE A 61 -3.55 2.46 5.86
CA ILE A 61 -3.86 1.84 4.57
C ILE A 61 -2.56 1.66 3.79
N CYS A 62 -2.17 0.41 3.57
CA CYS A 62 -0.99 0.03 2.82
C CYS A 62 -1.35 -0.33 1.38
N LEU A 63 -0.86 0.42 0.41
CA LEU A 63 -1.10 0.17 -1.01
C LEU A 63 0.16 -0.41 -1.65
N GLN A 64 0.08 -1.64 -2.13
CA GLN A 64 1.17 -2.34 -2.78
C GLN A 64 0.77 -2.83 -4.17
N GLY A 65 1.67 -2.78 -5.12
CA GLY A 65 1.44 -3.25 -6.49
C GLY A 65 2.52 -2.75 -7.45
N MET A 66 2.56 -3.38 -8.61
CA MET A 66 3.50 -3.03 -9.67
C MET A 66 3.38 -1.56 -10.10
N ASP A 67 4.39 -1.07 -10.80
CA ASP A 67 4.30 0.27 -11.40
C ASP A 67 3.11 0.35 -12.36
N THR A 68 2.49 1.52 -12.46
CA THR A 68 1.25 1.79 -13.20
C THR A 68 0.02 1.03 -12.71
N SER A 69 0.07 0.35 -11.54
CA SER A 69 -1.08 -0.42 -11.03
C SER A 69 -2.29 0.43 -10.63
N GLY A 70 -2.15 1.76 -10.55
CA GLY A 70 -3.24 2.68 -10.26
C GLY A 70 -3.35 3.10 -8.80
N LYS A 71 -2.29 2.94 -8.00
CA LYS A 71 -2.25 3.36 -6.60
C LYS A 71 -2.61 4.84 -6.43
N ASP A 72 -1.98 5.73 -7.20
CA ASP A 72 -2.23 7.17 -7.13
C ASP A 72 -3.66 7.54 -7.54
N SER A 73 -4.19 6.89 -8.58
CA SER A 73 -5.57 7.06 -9.01
C SER A 73 -6.55 6.61 -7.94
N LEU A 74 -6.30 5.48 -7.29
CA LEU A 74 -7.13 5.00 -6.19
C LEU A 74 -7.13 6.00 -5.02
N ILE A 75 -5.96 6.53 -4.64
CA ILE A 75 -5.86 7.53 -3.56
C ILE A 75 -6.72 8.74 -3.92
N ARG A 76 -6.55 9.28 -5.12
CA ARG A 76 -7.32 10.45 -5.58
C ARG A 76 -8.83 10.19 -5.57
N GLU A 77 -9.28 9.05 -6.06
CA GLU A 77 -10.71 8.77 -6.18
C GLU A 77 -11.34 8.36 -4.84
N VAL A 78 -10.70 7.50 -4.05
CA VAL A 78 -11.30 7.00 -2.79
C VAL A 78 -11.35 8.07 -1.71
N PHE A 79 -10.32 8.92 -1.62
CA PHE A 79 -10.23 9.95 -0.57
C PHE A 79 -10.73 11.34 -1.01
N LYS A 80 -11.37 11.43 -2.16
CA LYS A 80 -11.86 12.70 -2.75
C LYS A 80 -12.79 13.47 -1.81
N GLU A 81 -13.68 12.77 -1.12
CA GLU A 81 -14.68 13.37 -0.22
C GLU A 81 -14.22 13.39 1.26
N PHE A 82 -12.99 12.94 1.55
CA PHE A 82 -12.46 13.01 2.89
C PHE A 82 -12.08 14.43 3.32
N ASN A 83 -12.31 14.73 4.60
CA ASN A 83 -11.72 15.91 5.21
C ASN A 83 -10.19 15.80 5.18
N PRO A 84 -9.48 16.72 4.52
CA PRO A 84 -8.02 16.61 4.37
C PRO A 84 -7.25 16.68 5.70
N ARG A 85 -7.85 17.20 6.76
CA ARG A 85 -7.23 17.20 8.11
C ARG A 85 -7.17 15.81 8.75
N GLY A 86 -7.95 14.87 8.25
CA GLY A 86 -8.07 13.52 8.81
C GLY A 86 -7.39 12.44 7.98
N VAL A 87 -6.66 12.79 6.92
CA VAL A 87 -5.94 11.83 6.08
C VAL A 87 -4.58 12.38 5.66
N GLU A 88 -3.55 11.57 5.82
CA GLU A 88 -2.19 11.87 5.38
C GLU A 88 -1.72 10.80 4.40
N VAL A 89 -1.12 11.23 3.29
CA VAL A 89 -0.58 10.32 2.26
C VAL A 89 0.94 10.40 2.25
N HIS A 90 1.58 9.28 2.52
CA HIS A 90 3.03 9.13 2.52
C HIS A 90 3.47 8.27 1.34
N SER A 91 4.35 8.83 0.50
CA SER A 91 4.96 8.10 -0.63
C SER A 91 6.43 7.82 -0.31
N PHE A 92 6.71 6.60 0.12
CA PHE A 92 8.07 6.20 0.46
C PHE A 92 8.87 5.89 -0.81
N LYS A 93 9.84 6.77 -1.10
CA LYS A 93 10.84 6.58 -2.14
C LYS A 93 12.14 6.02 -1.53
N THR A 94 13.21 6.03 -2.30
CA THR A 94 14.56 5.71 -1.79
C THR A 94 14.85 6.47 -0.50
N PRO A 95 15.32 5.80 0.55
CA PRO A 95 15.65 6.46 1.82
C PRO A 95 16.69 7.56 1.64
N ASN A 96 16.52 8.67 2.38
CA ASN A 96 17.52 9.71 2.47
C ASN A 96 18.60 9.35 3.53
N SER A 97 19.64 10.19 3.64
CA SER A 97 20.75 9.93 4.57
C SER A 97 20.31 9.84 6.04
N THR A 98 19.37 10.67 6.48
CA THR A 98 18.85 10.61 7.85
C THR A 98 18.06 9.31 8.09
N GLU A 99 17.27 8.87 7.14
CA GLU A 99 16.52 7.62 7.23
C GLU A 99 17.43 6.39 7.26
N LEU A 100 18.58 6.44 6.55
CA LEU A 100 19.58 5.36 6.53
C LEU A 100 20.39 5.24 7.84
N GLU A 101 20.46 6.30 8.67
CA GLU A 101 21.06 6.25 10.01
C GLU A 101 20.16 5.54 11.04
N HIS A 102 18.96 5.16 10.67
CA HIS A 102 18.00 4.47 11.51
C HIS A 102 17.62 3.12 10.89
N ASP A 103 16.93 2.26 11.66
CA ASP A 103 16.37 1.05 11.11
C ASP A 103 15.31 1.35 10.02
N TYR A 104 15.13 0.42 9.09
CA TYR A 104 14.28 0.61 7.91
C TYR A 104 12.79 0.87 8.24
N LEU A 105 12.31 0.54 9.45
CA LEU A 105 10.93 0.79 9.88
C LEU A 105 10.76 2.17 10.51
N TRP A 106 11.84 2.83 10.94
CA TRP A 106 11.79 4.11 11.64
C TRP A 106 10.97 5.17 10.90
N ARG A 107 11.22 5.38 9.60
CA ARG A 107 10.48 6.36 8.80
C ARG A 107 8.99 6.01 8.65
N HIS A 108 8.66 4.72 8.64
CA HIS A 108 7.27 4.25 8.60
C HIS A 108 6.58 4.44 9.95
N TYR A 109 7.33 4.30 11.04
CA TYR A 109 6.80 4.53 12.38
C TYR A 109 6.43 6.00 12.60
N LEU A 110 7.25 6.93 12.11
CA LEU A 110 6.97 8.38 12.17
C LEU A 110 5.74 8.80 11.34
N ALA A 111 5.39 8.02 10.35
CA ALA A 111 4.26 8.27 9.45
C ALA A 111 2.97 7.54 9.87
N LEU A 112 2.95 6.89 11.04
CA LEU A 112 1.75 6.21 11.53
C LEU A 112 0.63 7.22 11.81
N PRO A 113 -0.64 6.82 11.56
CA PRO A 113 -1.76 7.70 11.80
C PRO A 113 -1.93 8.01 13.29
N GLU A 114 -2.24 9.26 13.60
CA GLU A 114 -2.79 9.62 14.89
C GLU A 114 -4.15 8.91 15.11
N LYS A 115 -4.58 8.81 16.36
CA LYS A 115 -5.94 8.33 16.67
C LYS A 115 -6.97 9.29 16.06
N GLY A 116 -8.02 8.74 15.49
CA GLY A 116 -9.04 9.50 14.76
C GLY A 116 -8.67 9.84 13.31
N LYS A 117 -7.48 9.46 12.82
CA LYS A 117 -7.01 9.80 11.48
C LYS A 117 -6.65 8.57 10.63
N PHE A 118 -6.48 8.83 9.35
CA PHE A 118 -6.01 7.86 8.35
C PHE A 118 -4.61 8.21 7.88
N ALA A 119 -3.76 7.21 7.72
CA ALA A 119 -2.53 7.33 6.94
C ALA A 119 -2.59 6.36 5.75
N VAL A 120 -2.16 6.83 4.59
CA VAL A 120 -2.07 6.02 3.37
C VAL A 120 -0.60 5.88 2.99
N PHE A 121 -0.09 4.67 3.01
CA PHE A 121 1.26 4.37 2.55
C PHE A 121 1.19 3.97 1.08
N ASN A 122 1.56 4.91 0.21
CA ASN A 122 1.78 4.65 -1.21
C ASN A 122 3.24 4.21 -1.39
N ARG A 123 3.46 2.95 -1.74
CA ARG A 123 4.66 2.17 -1.47
C ARG A 123 4.88 2.03 0.05
N THR A 124 5.07 0.85 0.51
CA THR A 124 4.96 0.54 1.95
C THR A 124 6.28 0.03 2.52
N HIS A 125 6.31 -0.24 3.80
CA HIS A 125 7.42 -0.92 4.47
C HIS A 125 7.76 -2.29 3.84
N TYR A 126 6.86 -2.90 3.09
CA TYR A 126 7.16 -4.12 2.31
C TYR A 126 8.15 -3.91 1.17
N GLU A 127 8.37 -2.66 0.69
CA GLU A 127 9.41 -2.36 -0.30
C GLU A 127 10.81 -2.79 0.20
N ASN A 128 11.03 -2.76 1.54
CA ASN A 128 12.27 -3.20 2.16
C ASN A 128 12.50 -4.72 2.10
N VAL A 129 11.54 -5.47 1.56
CA VAL A 129 11.71 -6.88 1.19
C VAL A 129 11.50 -7.06 -0.30
N LEU A 130 10.45 -6.50 -0.88
CA LEU A 130 10.07 -6.74 -2.26
C LEU A 130 11.07 -6.14 -3.25
N VAL A 131 11.46 -4.89 -3.04
CA VAL A 131 12.43 -4.19 -3.91
C VAL A 131 13.85 -4.61 -3.57
N THR A 132 14.19 -4.64 -2.30
CA THR A 132 15.55 -4.95 -1.86
C THR A 132 15.94 -6.42 -2.11
N ARG A 133 14.96 -7.33 -2.25
CA ARG A 133 15.22 -8.70 -2.67
C ARG A 133 15.57 -8.81 -4.17
N VAL A 134 15.09 -7.87 -4.98
CA VAL A 134 15.45 -7.75 -6.40
C VAL A 134 16.75 -6.97 -6.57
N HIS A 135 16.99 -6.00 -5.69
CA HIS A 135 18.13 -5.10 -5.66
C HIS A 135 18.84 -5.17 -4.30
N PRO A 136 19.51 -6.30 -4.00
CA PRO A 136 20.12 -6.52 -2.68
C PRO A 136 21.25 -5.53 -2.36
N GLU A 137 21.83 -4.90 -3.37
CA GLU A 137 22.81 -3.82 -3.20
C GLU A 137 22.25 -2.62 -2.41
N TYR A 138 20.95 -2.42 -2.33
CA TYR A 138 20.35 -1.35 -1.52
C TYR A 138 20.49 -1.61 -0.02
N ILE A 139 20.59 -2.88 0.40
CA ILE A 139 20.81 -3.26 1.80
C ILE A 139 22.19 -2.78 2.29
N MET A 140 23.18 -2.69 1.39
CA MET A 140 24.51 -2.21 1.76
C MET A 140 24.50 -0.76 2.29
N ASN A 141 23.51 0.05 1.88
CA ASN A 141 23.35 1.42 2.36
C ASN A 141 22.80 1.51 3.79
N GLU A 142 22.27 0.42 4.33
CA GLU A 142 21.74 0.36 5.69
C GLU A 142 22.83 0.08 6.74
N ASN A 143 24.06 -0.20 6.32
CA ASN A 143 25.22 -0.43 7.18
C ASN A 143 24.95 -1.43 8.33
N LEU A 144 24.35 -2.57 8.01
CA LEU A 144 23.90 -3.54 9.00
C LEU A 144 25.07 -4.37 9.56
N PRO A 145 25.10 -4.65 10.87
CA PRO A 145 26.11 -5.54 11.45
C PRO A 145 26.11 -6.92 10.80
N GLY A 146 27.28 -7.39 10.38
CA GLY A 146 27.45 -8.71 9.77
C GLY A 146 27.07 -8.79 8.29
N ILE A 147 26.74 -7.66 7.64
CA ILE A 147 26.51 -7.55 6.20
C ILE A 147 27.56 -6.59 5.62
N GLU A 148 28.62 -7.13 5.06
CA GLU A 148 29.71 -6.37 4.44
C GLU A 148 29.66 -6.38 2.91
N LYS A 149 28.97 -7.37 2.35
CA LYS A 149 28.79 -7.57 0.91
C LYS A 149 27.47 -8.27 0.62
N VAL A 150 27.02 -8.19 -0.64
CA VAL A 150 25.72 -8.76 -1.06
C VAL A 150 25.61 -10.26 -0.79
N GLU A 151 26.71 -11.00 -0.87
CA GLU A 151 26.73 -12.44 -0.61
C GLU A 151 26.46 -12.83 0.86
N ASP A 152 26.57 -11.87 1.77
CA ASP A 152 26.23 -12.09 3.19
C ASP A 152 24.71 -12.08 3.42
N ILE A 153 23.93 -11.58 2.45
CA ILE A 153 22.47 -11.54 2.50
C ILE A 153 21.88 -12.91 2.16
N THR A 154 21.62 -13.69 3.19
CA THR A 154 21.09 -15.05 3.04
C THR A 154 19.57 -15.07 2.81
N PRO A 155 18.98 -16.20 2.37
CA PRO A 155 17.53 -16.36 2.34
C PRO A 155 16.86 -16.10 3.71
N GLN A 156 17.54 -16.47 4.81
CA GLN A 156 17.04 -16.24 6.17
C GLN A 156 16.87 -14.76 6.48
N PHE A 157 17.75 -13.89 5.99
CA PHE A 157 17.64 -12.45 6.14
C PHE A 157 16.25 -11.89 5.70
N TRP A 158 15.72 -12.44 4.60
CA TRP A 158 14.41 -12.00 4.10
C TRP A 158 13.25 -12.54 4.92
N GLU A 159 13.37 -13.76 5.44
CA GLU A 159 12.36 -14.32 6.35
C GLU A 159 12.35 -13.55 7.68
N ASP A 160 13.51 -13.19 8.21
CA ASP A 160 13.65 -12.37 9.42
C ASP A 160 13.02 -10.99 9.22
N ARG A 161 13.22 -10.35 8.05
CA ARG A 161 12.57 -9.08 7.74
C ARG A 161 11.05 -9.18 7.65
N LEU A 162 10.54 -10.24 7.06
CA LEU A 162 9.09 -10.47 7.02
C LEU A 162 8.52 -10.69 8.43
N GLU A 163 9.25 -11.38 9.29
CA GLU A 163 8.87 -11.53 10.68
C GLU A 163 8.89 -10.19 11.44
N GLN A 164 9.92 -9.37 11.24
CA GLN A 164 10.01 -8.02 11.81
C GLN A 164 8.82 -7.16 11.38
N ILE A 165 8.45 -7.18 10.10
CA ILE A 165 7.28 -6.47 9.57
C ILE A 165 6.00 -6.97 10.23
N ASN A 166 5.82 -8.28 10.35
CA ASN A 166 4.65 -8.85 11.01
C ASN A 166 4.57 -8.45 12.49
N ASN A 167 5.71 -8.42 13.19
CA ASN A 167 5.79 -7.99 14.58
C ASN A 167 5.49 -6.49 14.72
N PHE A 168 5.97 -5.65 13.81
CA PHE A 168 5.65 -4.23 13.74
C PHE A 168 4.13 -4.02 13.56
N GLU A 169 3.51 -4.66 12.56
CA GLU A 169 2.08 -4.57 12.32
C GLU A 169 1.26 -5.07 13.51
N LYS A 170 1.67 -6.17 14.13
CA LYS A 170 1.06 -6.69 15.35
C LYS A 170 1.14 -5.69 16.49
N HIS A 171 2.32 -5.09 16.69
CA HIS A 171 2.53 -4.10 17.75
C HIS A 171 1.59 -2.89 17.58
N ILE A 172 1.57 -2.26 16.41
CA ILE A 172 0.72 -1.09 16.18
C ILE A 172 -0.78 -1.43 16.23
N SER A 173 -1.17 -2.64 15.79
CA SER A 173 -2.57 -3.08 15.85
C SER A 173 -3.04 -3.27 17.30
N GLN A 174 -2.20 -3.81 18.16
CA GLN A 174 -2.50 -3.94 19.60
C GLN A 174 -2.61 -2.59 20.33
N ASN A 175 -2.08 -1.53 19.72
CA ASN A 175 -2.12 -0.16 20.23
C ASN A 175 -3.17 0.73 19.52
N GLY A 176 -4.09 0.11 18.79
CA GLY A 176 -5.26 0.80 18.22
C GLY A 176 -5.08 1.29 16.78
N THR A 177 -4.07 0.82 16.05
CA THR A 177 -3.95 1.09 14.60
C THR A 177 -4.58 -0.05 13.82
N ILE A 178 -5.64 0.21 13.07
CA ILE A 178 -6.24 -0.75 12.15
C ILE A 178 -5.41 -0.76 10.87
N VAL A 179 -4.80 -1.89 10.56
CA VAL A 179 -3.95 -2.04 9.37
C VAL A 179 -4.75 -2.70 8.25
N LEU A 180 -4.93 -1.99 7.13
CA LEU A 180 -5.57 -2.49 5.91
C LEU A 180 -4.54 -2.56 4.80
N LYS A 181 -4.37 -3.74 4.20
CA LYS A 181 -3.39 -3.98 3.15
C LYS A 181 -4.09 -4.32 1.84
N PHE A 182 -3.78 -3.55 0.79
CA PHE A 182 -4.35 -3.75 -0.55
C PHE A 182 -3.23 -4.04 -1.55
N TYR A 183 -3.32 -5.17 -2.22
CA TYR A 183 -2.44 -5.54 -3.32
C TYR A 183 -3.15 -5.38 -4.65
N PHE A 184 -2.56 -4.59 -5.54
CA PHE A 184 -3.08 -4.36 -6.89
C PHE A 184 -2.58 -5.42 -7.85
N HIS A 185 -3.41 -6.41 -8.10
CA HIS A 185 -3.10 -7.51 -9.01
C HIS A 185 -3.37 -7.10 -10.45
N LEU A 186 -2.34 -6.57 -11.12
CA LEU A 186 -2.39 -6.08 -12.49
C LEU A 186 -1.80 -7.11 -13.45
N SER A 187 -2.46 -7.35 -14.58
CA SER A 187 -1.88 -8.20 -15.64
C SER A 187 -0.72 -7.49 -16.36
N LYS A 188 0.25 -8.26 -16.86
CA LYS A 188 1.37 -7.72 -17.64
C LYS A 188 0.90 -6.98 -18.89
N GLU A 189 -0.17 -7.46 -19.52
CA GLU A 189 -0.74 -6.81 -20.69
C GLU A 189 -1.33 -5.44 -20.35
N GLU A 190 -2.11 -5.34 -19.30
CA GLU A 190 -2.67 -4.07 -18.85
C GLU A 190 -1.57 -3.11 -18.38
N GLN A 191 -0.54 -3.61 -17.69
CA GLN A 191 0.62 -2.82 -17.31
C GLN A 191 1.31 -2.21 -18.54
N ARG A 192 1.53 -3.04 -19.58
CA ARG A 192 2.12 -2.59 -20.84
C ARG A 192 1.29 -1.49 -21.52
N LYS A 193 -0.04 -1.68 -21.58
CA LYS A 193 -0.94 -0.65 -22.16
C LYS A 193 -0.83 0.67 -21.41
N ARG A 194 -0.80 0.64 -20.09
CA ARG A 194 -0.67 1.85 -19.26
C ARG A 194 0.67 2.53 -19.41
N LEU A 195 1.76 1.77 -19.55
CA LEU A 195 3.09 2.32 -19.82
C LEU A 195 3.16 2.98 -21.20
N LEU A 196 2.62 2.35 -22.24
CA LEU A 196 2.57 2.93 -23.60
C LEU A 196 1.76 4.22 -23.60
N ARG A 197 0.57 4.23 -22.98
CA ARG A 197 -0.24 5.45 -22.86
C ARG A 197 0.51 6.61 -22.21
N ARG A 198 1.32 6.35 -21.17
CA ARG A 198 2.14 7.38 -20.54
C ARG A 198 3.18 7.98 -21.50
N LEU A 199 3.78 7.17 -22.35
CA LEU A 199 4.71 7.67 -23.36
C LEU A 199 4.01 8.56 -24.37
N GLU A 200 2.82 8.19 -24.83
CA GLU A 200 2.02 8.98 -25.76
C GLU A 200 1.53 10.30 -25.14
N GLU A 201 1.13 10.29 -23.85
CA GLU A 201 0.68 11.50 -23.13
C GLU A 201 1.82 12.48 -22.83
N VAL A 202 3.06 12.02 -22.65
CA VAL A 202 4.23 12.89 -22.38
C VAL A 202 4.66 13.67 -23.63
N GLU A 203 4.36 13.18 -24.83
CA GLU A 203 4.63 13.91 -26.08
C GLU A 203 3.72 15.14 -26.28
N HIS A 204 2.71 15.31 -25.44
CA HIS A 204 1.74 16.42 -25.48
C HIS A 204 1.85 17.40 -24.29
N HIS A 205 2.87 17.25 -23.47
CA HIS A 205 3.23 18.17 -22.38
C HIS A 205 4.68 18.61 -22.55
#